data_43b0e86b708d8917fa40f66f649d88c5
#
_entry.id   43b0e86b708d8917fa40f66f649d88c5
#
_cell.length_a   1.000
_cell.length_b   1.000
_cell.length_c   1.000
_cell.angle_alpha   90.00
_cell.angle_beta   90.00
_cell.angle_gamma   90.00
#
_symmetry.space_group_name_H-M   'P 1'
#
loop_
_entity.id
_entity.type
_entity.pdbx_description
1 polymer ?
#
loop_
_entity_poly.entity_id
_entity_poly.type
_entity_poly.pdbx_seq_one_letter_code
_entity_poly.pdbx_strand_id
1 'polypeptide(L)'
;MSSPPVRTMTAADEPSAVDTIVLAFASDPIARWNWPDAHQYIQAMPALTRAFGGRAFHHRGADCTAGYSGAALWLAPGVSPDDEALGEIVQSTVHGSHLDEVARVFELMAKYHPTEPHWYLPLIGVDPMYQGKGHGDALMTYALKRCDRDRLPAYLESTNPRNISLYRRHGFEALGTIQVGSSPPLVPMLRRARC
;
A
#
# COMPACT_ATOMS: atom_id res chain seq x y z
N MET A 1 -2.56 -17.88 19.83
CA MET A 1 -2.66 -18.33 18.42
C MET A 1 -1.31 -18.06 17.77
N SER A 2 -0.74 -19.01 17.02
CA SER A 2 0.52 -18.78 16.29
C SER A 2 0.30 -17.78 15.16
N SER A 3 1.30 -16.92 14.92
CA SER A 3 1.26 -15.94 13.81
C SER A 3 1.17 -16.68 12.46
N PRO A 4 0.35 -16.20 11.52
CA PRO A 4 0.28 -16.80 10.19
C PRO A 4 1.66 -16.83 9.51
N PRO A 5 2.04 -17.96 8.86
CA PRO A 5 3.31 -18.04 8.15
C PRO A 5 3.33 -17.08 6.95
N VAL A 6 4.46 -16.41 6.75
CA VAL A 6 4.69 -15.45 5.66
C VAL A 6 5.85 -15.92 4.82
N ARG A 7 5.74 -15.76 3.49
CA ARG A 7 6.82 -15.96 2.53
C ARG A 7 6.95 -14.80 1.57
N THR A 8 8.14 -14.64 1.02
CA THR A 8 8.35 -13.76 -0.12
C THR A 8 7.75 -14.39 -1.38
N MET A 9 7.10 -13.58 -2.19
CA MET A 9 6.49 -13.95 -3.46
C MET A 9 7.48 -13.84 -4.63
N THR A 10 7.14 -14.48 -5.72
CA THR A 10 7.79 -14.38 -7.03
C THR A 10 6.84 -13.74 -8.04
N ALA A 11 7.29 -13.46 -9.24
CA ALA A 11 6.43 -12.93 -10.31
C ALA A 11 5.22 -13.86 -10.64
N ALA A 12 5.36 -15.15 -10.46
CA ALA A 12 4.27 -16.10 -10.67
C ALA A 12 3.11 -15.94 -9.66
N ASP A 13 3.37 -15.34 -8.52
CA ASP A 13 2.37 -15.08 -7.47
C ASP A 13 1.57 -13.78 -7.71
N GLU A 14 1.99 -12.94 -8.67
CA GLU A 14 1.40 -11.62 -8.90
C GLU A 14 -0.12 -11.64 -9.05
N PRO A 15 -0.73 -12.51 -9.89
CA PRO A 15 -2.19 -12.51 -10.05
C PRO A 15 -2.93 -12.71 -8.72
N SER A 16 -2.50 -13.68 -7.91
CA SER A 16 -3.12 -13.97 -6.60
C SER A 16 -2.92 -12.83 -5.59
N ALA A 17 -1.77 -12.17 -5.63
CA ALA A 17 -1.51 -11.02 -4.78
C ALA A 17 -2.38 -9.81 -5.17
N VAL A 18 -2.55 -9.57 -6.48
CA VAL A 18 -3.42 -8.51 -7.00
C VAL A 18 -4.86 -8.77 -6.56
N ASP A 19 -5.37 -9.99 -6.72
CA ASP A 19 -6.72 -10.36 -6.28
C ASP A 19 -6.92 -10.11 -4.79
N THR A 20 -5.94 -10.46 -3.95
CA THR A 20 -5.97 -10.22 -2.51
C THR A 20 -6.03 -8.72 -2.18
N ILE A 21 -5.21 -7.89 -2.85
CA ILE A 21 -5.22 -6.44 -2.67
C ILE A 21 -6.56 -5.85 -3.12
N VAL A 22 -7.09 -6.26 -4.27
CA VAL A 22 -8.40 -5.82 -4.75
C VAL A 22 -9.50 -6.12 -3.74
N LEU A 23 -9.55 -7.34 -3.19
CA LEU A 23 -10.52 -7.69 -2.16
C LEU A 23 -10.34 -6.85 -0.89
N ALA A 24 -9.11 -6.66 -0.44
CA ALA A 24 -8.81 -5.92 0.79
C ALA A 24 -9.19 -4.45 0.71
N PHE A 25 -9.04 -3.84 -0.47
CA PHE A 25 -9.33 -2.42 -0.72
C PHE A 25 -10.77 -2.14 -1.17
N ALA A 26 -11.63 -3.17 -1.26
CA ALA A 26 -13.02 -3.01 -1.71
C ALA A 26 -13.86 -2.06 -0.83
N SER A 27 -13.45 -1.81 0.41
CA SER A 27 -14.03 -0.82 1.32
C SER A 27 -13.06 0.25 1.78
N ASP A 28 -11.90 0.39 1.12
CA ASP A 28 -10.94 1.43 1.44
C ASP A 28 -11.48 2.82 1.07
N PRO A 29 -11.41 3.81 1.98
CA PRO A 29 -11.97 5.13 1.73
C PRO A 29 -11.44 5.82 0.49
N ILE A 30 -10.12 5.79 0.24
CA ILE A 30 -9.50 6.46 -0.92
C ILE A 30 -9.83 5.71 -2.22
N ALA A 31 -9.77 4.37 -2.21
CA ALA A 31 -10.10 3.59 -3.39
C ALA A 31 -11.58 3.79 -3.79
N ARG A 32 -12.50 3.86 -2.81
CA ARG A 32 -13.92 4.08 -3.07
C ARG A 32 -14.27 5.55 -3.35
N TRP A 33 -13.44 6.48 -2.95
CA TRP A 33 -13.56 7.88 -3.36
C TRP A 33 -13.16 8.08 -4.83
N ASN A 34 -12.08 7.40 -5.28
CA ASN A 34 -11.67 7.42 -6.69
C ASN A 34 -12.69 6.70 -7.58
N TRP A 35 -13.18 5.55 -7.15
CA TRP A 35 -14.11 4.69 -7.88
C TRP A 35 -15.32 4.32 -7.02
N PRO A 36 -16.31 5.22 -6.87
CA PRO A 36 -17.53 4.95 -6.08
C PRO A 36 -18.36 3.80 -6.65
N ASP A 37 -18.40 3.66 -7.98
CA ASP A 37 -19.06 2.54 -8.65
C ASP A 37 -18.25 1.25 -8.54
N ALA A 38 -18.94 0.13 -8.21
CA ALA A 38 -18.28 -1.15 -7.98
C ALA A 38 -17.63 -1.72 -9.25
N HIS A 39 -18.25 -1.50 -10.41
CA HIS A 39 -17.73 -1.99 -11.68
C HIS A 39 -16.47 -1.25 -12.08
N GLN A 40 -16.47 0.08 -11.97
CA GLN A 40 -15.27 0.91 -12.18
C GLN A 40 -14.13 0.51 -11.25
N TYR A 41 -14.42 0.28 -9.96
CA TYR A 41 -13.45 -0.18 -8.99
C TYR A 41 -12.78 -1.49 -9.40
N ILE A 42 -13.59 -2.51 -9.75
CA ILE A 42 -13.10 -3.84 -10.15
C ILE A 42 -12.25 -3.76 -11.43
N GLN A 43 -12.57 -2.87 -12.36
CA GLN A 43 -11.81 -2.68 -13.59
C GLN A 43 -10.49 -1.92 -13.35
N ALA A 44 -10.49 -0.88 -12.52
CA ALA A 44 -9.33 -0.01 -12.33
C ALA A 44 -8.31 -0.55 -11.31
N MET A 45 -8.79 -1.12 -10.20
CA MET A 45 -7.93 -1.48 -9.06
C MET A 45 -6.84 -2.52 -9.39
N PRO A 46 -7.04 -3.53 -10.24
CA PRO A 46 -5.98 -4.45 -10.63
C PRO A 46 -4.82 -3.75 -11.35
N ALA A 47 -5.12 -2.83 -12.26
CA ALA A 47 -4.11 -2.06 -12.99
C ALA A 47 -3.38 -1.10 -12.04
N LEU A 48 -4.11 -0.39 -11.17
CA LEU A 48 -3.51 0.46 -10.14
C LEU A 48 -2.57 -0.36 -9.23
N THR A 49 -2.97 -1.54 -8.80
CA THR A 49 -2.15 -2.39 -7.93
C THR A 49 -0.82 -2.73 -8.59
N ARG A 50 -0.84 -3.05 -9.89
CA ARG A 50 0.38 -3.34 -10.66
C ARG A 50 1.26 -2.11 -10.85
N ALA A 51 0.68 -0.98 -11.23
CA ALA A 51 1.42 0.25 -11.43
C ALA A 51 2.03 0.77 -10.12
N PHE A 52 1.28 0.70 -9.01
CA PHE A 52 1.70 1.27 -7.74
C PHE A 52 2.67 0.37 -6.96
N GLY A 53 2.49 -0.96 -7.00
CA GLY A 53 3.28 -1.90 -6.18
C GLY A 53 3.96 -3.04 -6.94
N GLY A 54 3.69 -3.22 -8.24
CA GLY A 54 4.12 -4.42 -9.00
C GLY A 54 5.64 -4.59 -9.09
N ARG A 55 6.40 -3.50 -9.08
CA ARG A 55 7.88 -3.59 -9.06
C ARG A 55 8.44 -4.30 -7.83
N ALA A 56 7.64 -4.48 -6.76
CA ALA A 56 8.02 -5.26 -5.57
C ALA A 56 8.38 -6.71 -5.90
N PHE A 57 7.75 -7.32 -6.92
CA PHE A 57 8.02 -8.70 -7.31
C PHE A 57 9.45 -8.90 -7.87
N HIS A 58 10.02 -7.88 -8.50
CA HIS A 58 11.36 -7.93 -9.07
C HIS A 58 12.47 -7.62 -8.06
N HIS A 59 12.12 -7.05 -6.89
CA HIS A 59 13.06 -6.60 -5.87
C HIS A 59 12.90 -7.33 -4.53
N ARG A 60 12.27 -8.52 -4.52
CA ARG A 60 12.02 -9.34 -3.32
C ARG A 60 11.29 -8.57 -2.21
N GLY A 61 10.46 -7.62 -2.61
CA GLY A 61 9.64 -6.79 -1.71
C GLY A 61 8.18 -7.25 -1.61
N ALA A 62 7.77 -8.25 -2.38
CA ALA A 62 6.42 -8.77 -2.36
C ALA A 62 6.31 -9.95 -1.39
N ASP A 63 5.40 -9.90 -0.42
CA ASP A 63 5.19 -10.93 0.60
C ASP A 63 3.72 -11.33 0.70
N CYS A 64 3.44 -12.60 1.00
CA CYS A 64 2.09 -13.08 1.28
C CYS A 64 2.04 -14.00 2.50
N THR A 65 0.88 -14.04 3.13
CA THR A 65 0.54 -15.11 4.09
C THR A 65 0.03 -16.35 3.36
N ALA A 66 0.03 -17.51 4.05
CA ALA A 66 -0.41 -18.76 3.46
C ALA A 66 -1.79 -18.64 2.80
N GLY A 67 -1.94 -19.25 1.61
CA GLY A 67 -3.17 -19.20 0.82
C GLY A 67 -3.55 -17.80 0.30
N TYR A 68 -2.60 -16.88 0.24
CA TYR A 68 -2.81 -15.47 -0.16
C TYR A 68 -3.88 -14.76 0.66
N SER A 69 -4.10 -15.16 1.92
CA SER A 69 -5.05 -14.47 2.81
C SER A 69 -4.65 -13.03 3.15
N GLY A 70 -3.41 -12.64 2.84
CA GLY A 70 -2.90 -11.28 2.91
C GLY A 70 -1.69 -11.12 2.03
N ALA A 71 -1.49 -9.93 1.47
CA ALA A 71 -0.37 -9.55 0.62
C ALA A 71 0.17 -8.18 1.00
N ALA A 72 1.47 -7.98 0.89
CA ALA A 72 2.15 -6.70 1.06
C ALA A 72 3.18 -6.51 -0.05
N LEU A 73 3.16 -5.34 -0.68
CA LEU A 73 4.05 -4.97 -1.76
C LEU A 73 4.94 -3.83 -1.28
N TRP A 74 6.24 -4.10 -1.11
CA TRP A 74 7.23 -3.15 -0.66
C TRP A 74 8.17 -2.79 -1.79
N LEU A 75 8.37 -1.53 -2.03
CA LEU A 75 9.38 -1.04 -2.96
C LEU A 75 10.71 -0.85 -2.24
N ALA A 76 11.76 -1.42 -2.81
CA ALA A 76 13.12 -1.31 -2.29
C ALA A 76 13.66 0.13 -2.44
N PRO A 77 14.67 0.53 -1.67
CA PRO A 77 15.30 1.84 -1.81
C PRO A 77 15.70 2.14 -3.26
N GLY A 78 15.30 3.29 -3.76
CA GLY A 78 15.52 3.73 -5.14
C GLY A 78 14.59 3.14 -6.19
N VAL A 79 13.61 2.33 -5.77
CA VAL A 79 12.54 1.82 -6.66
C VAL A 79 11.27 2.64 -6.43
N SER A 80 10.78 3.28 -7.49
CA SER A 80 9.52 4.05 -7.48
C SER A 80 8.37 3.25 -8.09
N PRO A 81 7.12 3.61 -7.83
CA PRO A 81 5.98 3.17 -8.62
C PRO A 81 6.17 3.46 -10.12
N ASP A 82 5.27 2.95 -10.94
CA ASP A 82 5.18 3.31 -12.35
C ASP A 82 4.29 4.55 -12.49
N ASP A 83 4.91 5.74 -12.36
CA ASP A 83 4.19 7.01 -12.30
C ASP A 83 3.46 7.33 -13.62
N GLU A 84 4.01 6.90 -14.77
CA GLU A 84 3.38 7.07 -16.08
C GLU A 84 2.09 6.24 -16.15
N ALA A 85 2.16 4.94 -15.84
CA ALA A 85 1.00 4.07 -15.83
C ALA A 85 -0.04 4.52 -14.78
N LEU A 86 0.39 5.00 -13.61
CA LEU A 86 -0.52 5.57 -12.60
C LEU A 86 -1.27 6.79 -13.13
N GLY A 87 -0.58 7.70 -13.81
CA GLY A 87 -1.17 8.89 -14.44
C GLY A 87 -2.22 8.51 -15.48
N GLU A 88 -1.91 7.54 -16.37
CA GLU A 88 -2.84 7.05 -17.39
C GLU A 88 -4.09 6.39 -16.77
N ILE A 89 -3.92 5.56 -15.75
CA ILE A 89 -5.03 4.91 -15.05
C ILE A 89 -5.94 5.97 -14.42
N VAL A 90 -5.39 6.93 -13.69
CA VAL A 90 -6.16 8.00 -13.06
C VAL A 90 -6.92 8.81 -14.10
N GLN A 91 -6.26 9.26 -15.16
CA GLN A 91 -6.89 10.05 -16.21
C GLN A 91 -8.00 9.30 -16.96
N SER A 92 -7.85 8.00 -17.16
CA SER A 92 -8.83 7.19 -17.93
C SER A 92 -9.97 6.63 -17.10
N THR A 93 -9.83 6.53 -15.76
CA THR A 93 -10.80 5.83 -14.93
C THR A 93 -11.45 6.67 -13.82
N VAL A 94 -10.80 7.76 -13.39
CA VAL A 94 -11.37 8.67 -12.38
C VAL A 94 -12.30 9.68 -13.05
N HIS A 95 -13.44 9.96 -12.41
CA HIS A 95 -14.39 10.95 -12.96
C HIS A 95 -13.76 12.34 -13.03
N GLY A 96 -13.96 13.04 -14.16
CA GLY A 96 -13.28 14.30 -14.48
C GLY A 96 -13.36 15.40 -13.41
N SER A 97 -14.49 15.47 -12.68
CA SER A 97 -14.64 16.44 -11.57
C SER A 97 -13.71 16.17 -10.37
N HIS A 98 -13.14 14.97 -10.24
CA HIS A 98 -12.23 14.59 -9.16
C HIS A 98 -10.75 14.61 -9.56
N LEU A 99 -10.43 14.74 -10.84
CA LEU A 99 -9.05 14.65 -11.33
C LEU A 99 -8.11 15.65 -10.65
N ASP A 100 -8.56 16.90 -10.51
CA ASP A 100 -7.74 17.95 -9.85
C ASP A 100 -7.49 17.64 -8.37
N GLU A 101 -8.49 17.11 -7.66
CA GLU A 101 -8.34 16.72 -6.25
C GLU A 101 -7.38 15.54 -6.12
N VAL A 102 -7.49 14.54 -6.99
CA VAL A 102 -6.60 13.36 -7.02
C VAL A 102 -5.17 13.78 -7.35
N ALA A 103 -4.96 14.62 -8.36
CA ALA A 103 -3.64 15.15 -8.69
C ALA A 103 -3.03 15.89 -7.50
N ARG A 104 -3.82 16.70 -6.80
CA ARG A 104 -3.37 17.44 -5.62
C ARG A 104 -3.04 16.53 -4.44
N VAL A 105 -3.76 15.41 -4.27
CA VAL A 105 -3.41 14.38 -3.27
C VAL A 105 -2.04 13.79 -3.57
N PHE A 106 -1.76 13.39 -4.82
CA PHE A 106 -0.44 12.87 -5.22
C PHE A 106 0.68 13.90 -5.02
N GLU A 107 0.45 15.17 -5.35
CA GLU A 107 1.43 16.23 -5.08
C GLU A 107 1.76 16.36 -3.58
N LEU A 108 0.77 16.23 -2.71
CA LEU A 108 0.97 16.28 -1.27
C LEU A 108 1.65 14.99 -0.75
N MET A 109 1.33 13.82 -1.29
CA MET A 109 2.05 12.57 -0.98
C MET A 109 3.54 12.74 -1.30
N ALA A 110 3.88 13.26 -2.48
CA ALA A 110 5.26 13.51 -2.89
C ALA A 110 6.02 14.46 -1.93
N LYS A 111 5.34 15.41 -1.29
CA LYS A 111 5.98 16.31 -0.30
C LYS A 111 6.33 15.63 1.02
N TYR A 112 5.57 14.61 1.42
CA TYR A 112 5.85 13.82 2.62
C TYR A 112 6.80 12.66 2.36
N HIS A 113 6.95 12.26 1.09
CA HIS A 113 7.79 11.13 0.71
C HIS A 113 9.25 11.43 1.04
N PRO A 114 9.94 10.54 1.80
CA PRO A 114 11.34 10.78 2.19
C PRO A 114 12.26 10.87 0.97
N THR A 115 13.21 11.80 0.98
CA THR A 115 14.24 11.93 -0.06
C THR A 115 15.44 11.01 0.17
N GLU A 116 15.67 10.59 1.41
CA GLU A 116 16.69 9.62 1.77
C GLU A 116 16.28 8.18 1.36
N PRO A 117 17.25 7.27 1.14
CA PRO A 117 16.95 5.87 0.86
C PRO A 117 16.08 5.25 1.95
N HIS A 118 14.98 4.65 1.57
CA HIS A 118 14.00 4.04 2.47
C HIS A 118 13.26 2.89 1.79
N TRP A 119 12.63 2.03 2.59
CA TRP A 119 11.65 1.05 2.13
C TRP A 119 10.27 1.71 2.07
N TYR A 120 9.58 1.60 0.95
CA TYR A 120 8.23 2.15 0.77
C TYR A 120 7.19 1.05 0.70
N LEU A 121 6.10 1.17 1.45
CA LEU A 121 4.94 0.26 1.43
C LEU A 121 3.76 0.94 0.74
N PRO A 122 3.63 0.87 -0.61
CA PRO A 122 2.46 1.41 -1.29
C PRO A 122 1.18 0.62 -0.99
N LEU A 123 1.25 -0.71 -0.87
CA LEU A 123 0.08 -1.56 -0.73
C LEU A 123 0.28 -2.69 0.27
N ILE A 124 -0.65 -2.80 1.21
CA ILE A 124 -0.82 -3.96 2.09
C ILE A 124 -2.31 -4.23 2.27
N GLY A 125 -2.72 -5.48 2.10
CA GLY A 125 -4.10 -5.87 2.25
C GLY A 125 -4.25 -7.25 2.86
N VAL A 126 -5.35 -7.46 3.58
CA VAL A 126 -5.78 -8.76 4.10
C VAL A 126 -7.21 -8.98 3.62
N ASP A 127 -7.45 -10.13 3.01
CA ASP A 127 -8.78 -10.55 2.60
C ASP A 127 -9.77 -10.33 3.77
N PRO A 128 -10.92 -9.68 3.54
CA PRO A 128 -11.91 -9.40 4.57
C PRO A 128 -12.29 -10.60 5.44
N MET A 129 -12.30 -11.81 4.88
CA MET A 129 -12.57 -13.05 5.62
C MET A 129 -11.49 -13.42 6.65
N TYR A 130 -10.30 -12.85 6.52
CA TYR A 130 -9.14 -13.14 7.36
C TYR A 130 -8.68 -11.96 8.21
N GLN A 131 -9.36 -10.82 8.13
CA GLN A 131 -9.08 -9.65 8.98
C GLN A 131 -9.27 -9.97 10.46
N GLY A 132 -8.53 -9.26 11.33
CA GLY A 132 -8.57 -9.49 12.77
C GLY A 132 -7.88 -10.78 13.26
N LYS A 133 -7.28 -11.58 12.35
CA LYS A 133 -6.61 -12.86 12.67
C LYS A 133 -5.08 -12.78 12.65
N GLY A 134 -4.50 -11.57 12.67
CA GLY A 134 -3.05 -11.36 12.77
C GLY A 134 -2.27 -11.36 11.46
N HIS A 135 -2.93 -11.48 10.29
CA HIS A 135 -2.24 -11.52 8.99
C HIS A 135 -1.48 -10.22 8.67
N GLY A 136 -2.09 -9.06 8.93
CA GLY A 136 -1.42 -7.77 8.73
C GLY A 136 -0.20 -7.60 9.63
N ASP A 137 -0.30 -8.02 10.89
CA ASP A 137 0.81 -8.00 11.85
C ASP A 137 1.96 -8.92 11.42
N ALA A 138 1.64 -10.11 10.94
CA ALA A 138 2.61 -11.07 10.42
C ALA A 138 3.36 -10.53 9.19
N LEU A 139 2.65 -9.92 8.23
CA LEU A 139 3.24 -9.29 7.05
C LEU A 139 4.18 -8.15 7.44
N MET A 140 3.75 -7.25 8.32
CA MET A 140 4.58 -6.15 8.82
C MET A 140 5.83 -6.67 9.54
N THR A 141 5.67 -7.63 10.46
CA THR A 141 6.79 -8.24 11.20
C THR A 141 7.81 -8.87 10.27
N TYR A 142 7.34 -9.57 9.23
CA TYR A 142 8.22 -10.23 8.26
C TYR A 142 9.00 -9.21 7.43
N ALA A 143 8.32 -8.24 6.85
CA ALA A 143 8.93 -7.24 5.98
C ALA A 143 9.90 -6.31 6.71
N LEU A 144 9.57 -5.88 7.93
CA LEU A 144 10.40 -4.96 8.70
C LEU A 144 11.75 -5.54 9.12
N LYS A 145 11.91 -6.88 9.12
CA LYS A 145 13.23 -7.51 9.29
C LYS A 145 14.21 -7.11 8.17
N ARG A 146 13.71 -6.85 6.95
CA ARG A 146 14.55 -6.34 5.85
C ARG A 146 14.98 -4.91 6.14
N CYS A 147 14.05 -4.05 6.53
CA CYS A 147 14.34 -2.65 6.87
C CYS A 147 15.38 -2.55 7.98
N ASP A 148 15.24 -3.38 9.03
CA ASP A 148 16.16 -3.41 10.17
C ASP A 148 17.54 -3.94 9.77
N ARG A 149 17.61 -5.02 8.96
CA ARG A 149 18.87 -5.54 8.43
C ARG A 149 19.61 -4.50 7.57
N ASP A 150 18.86 -3.77 6.74
CA ASP A 150 19.41 -2.78 5.83
C ASP A 150 19.68 -1.45 6.56
N ARG A 151 19.25 -1.31 7.82
CA ARG A 151 19.33 -0.08 8.65
C ARG A 151 18.72 1.14 7.97
N LEU A 152 17.59 0.91 7.29
CA LEU A 152 16.89 1.96 6.54
C LEU A 152 15.52 2.23 7.17
N PRO A 153 15.03 3.47 7.05
CA PRO A 153 13.67 3.81 7.43
C PRO A 153 12.65 3.12 6.53
N ALA A 154 11.42 3.04 7.01
CA ALA A 154 10.28 2.55 6.27
C ALA A 154 9.17 3.60 6.24
N TYR A 155 8.54 3.79 5.08
CA TYR A 155 7.53 4.80 4.84
C TYR A 155 6.25 4.17 4.27
N LEU A 156 5.09 4.76 4.57
CA LEU A 156 3.80 4.41 4.01
C LEU A 156 2.82 5.59 4.11
N GLU A 157 1.73 5.54 3.32
CA GLU A 157 0.54 6.36 3.54
C GLU A 157 -0.64 5.47 3.93
N SER A 158 -1.20 5.71 5.11
CA SER A 158 -2.41 5.01 5.56
C SER A 158 -3.65 5.65 4.99
N THR A 159 -4.36 4.95 4.11
CA THR A 159 -5.63 5.37 3.49
C THR A 159 -6.84 5.05 4.37
N ASN A 160 -6.66 4.18 5.37
CA ASN A 160 -7.73 3.76 6.27
C ASN A 160 -7.35 4.02 7.74
N PRO A 161 -8.10 4.87 8.46
CA PRO A 161 -7.83 5.17 9.87
C PRO A 161 -7.76 3.95 10.79
N ARG A 162 -8.48 2.87 10.44
CA ARG A 162 -8.47 1.61 11.22
C ARG A 162 -7.09 0.95 11.25
N ASN A 163 -6.25 1.20 10.24
CA ASN A 163 -4.93 0.59 10.10
C ASN A 163 -3.83 1.34 10.87
N ILE A 164 -4.06 2.58 11.29
CA ILE A 164 -3.06 3.42 11.98
C ILE A 164 -2.55 2.73 13.25
N SER A 165 -3.42 2.06 14.01
CA SER A 165 -3.04 1.33 15.21
C SER A 165 -2.08 0.16 14.93
N LEU A 166 -2.24 -0.52 13.78
CA LEU A 166 -1.31 -1.56 13.32
C LEU A 166 0.08 -0.95 13.08
N TYR A 167 0.17 0.10 12.28
CA TYR A 167 1.44 0.72 11.94
C TYR A 167 2.16 1.30 13.18
N ARG A 168 1.42 1.94 14.09
CA ARG A 168 1.99 2.43 15.37
C ARG A 168 2.61 1.33 16.21
N ARG A 169 1.98 0.13 16.31
CA ARG A 169 2.57 -1.02 17.02
C ARG A 169 3.89 -1.47 16.41
N HIS A 170 4.07 -1.26 15.12
CA HIS A 170 5.31 -1.54 14.40
C HIS A 170 6.33 -0.39 14.39
N GLY A 171 6.06 0.69 15.15
CA GLY A 171 6.97 1.80 15.35
C GLY A 171 6.87 2.90 14.30
N PHE A 172 5.79 2.96 13.52
CA PHE A 172 5.53 4.08 12.62
C PHE A 172 4.91 5.25 13.37
N GLU A 173 5.38 6.45 13.05
CA GLU A 173 4.87 7.73 13.55
C GLU A 173 4.20 8.49 12.41
N ALA A 174 3.06 9.14 12.70
CA ALA A 174 2.38 9.97 11.73
C ALA A 174 3.16 11.27 11.50
N LEU A 175 3.38 11.65 10.25
CA LEU A 175 4.05 12.89 9.86
C LEU A 175 3.06 14.04 9.68
N GLY A 176 1.80 13.74 9.44
CA GLY A 176 0.73 14.70 9.18
C GLY A 176 -0.53 14.05 8.68
N THR A 177 -1.38 14.85 8.04
CA THR A 177 -2.60 14.39 7.37
C THR A 177 -2.69 15.10 6.02
N ILE A 178 -2.97 14.33 4.98
CA ILE A 178 -3.25 14.81 3.64
C ILE A 178 -4.76 14.71 3.43
N GLN A 179 -5.39 15.83 3.09
CA GLN A 179 -6.80 15.88 2.71
C GLN A 179 -7.00 17.03 1.72
N VAL A 180 -7.70 16.79 0.63
CA VAL A 180 -7.97 17.79 -0.42
C VAL A 180 -9.45 17.71 -0.79
N GLY A 181 -10.14 18.84 -0.71
CA GLY A 181 -11.56 18.92 -1.07
C GLY A 181 -12.40 17.83 -0.41
N SER A 182 -12.96 16.97 -1.24
CA SER A 182 -13.82 15.86 -0.80
C SER A 182 -13.06 14.57 -0.45
N SER A 183 -11.72 14.56 -0.58
CA SER A 183 -10.95 13.34 -0.33
C SER A 183 -11.06 12.89 1.12
N PRO A 184 -11.11 11.58 1.37
CA PRO A 184 -10.82 11.04 2.70
C PRO A 184 -9.39 11.39 3.14
N PRO A 185 -9.11 11.46 4.46
CA PRO A 185 -7.77 11.72 4.94
C PRO A 185 -6.83 10.55 4.69
N LEU A 186 -5.62 10.85 4.21
CA LEU A 186 -4.46 9.95 4.21
C LEU A 186 -3.50 10.39 5.31
N VAL A 187 -2.86 9.42 5.94
CA VAL A 187 -1.86 9.70 6.99
C VAL A 187 -0.51 9.15 6.54
N PRO A 188 0.42 10.02 6.10
CA PRO A 188 1.80 9.63 5.85
C PRO A 188 2.47 9.25 7.16
N MET A 189 3.17 8.12 7.17
CA MET A 189 3.78 7.57 8.37
C MET A 189 5.20 7.08 8.10
N LEU A 190 6.09 7.36 9.02
CA LEU A 190 7.51 7.00 8.94
C LEU A 190 7.92 6.16 10.16
N ARG A 191 8.64 5.08 9.91
CA ARG A 191 9.37 4.31 10.91
C ARG A 191 10.87 4.56 10.70
N ARG A 192 11.53 5.08 11.72
CA ARG A 192 12.97 5.31 11.68
C ARG A 192 13.75 4.00 11.61
N ALA A 193 14.94 4.04 11.02
CA ALA A 193 15.87 2.92 11.04
C ALA A 193 16.14 2.47 12.48
N ARG A 194 16.21 1.16 12.69
CA ARG A 194 16.65 0.59 13.97
C ARG A 194 18.09 0.12 13.86
N CYS A 195 18.87 0.43 14.91
CA CYS A 195 20.25 -0.04 15.08
C CYS A 195 20.23 -1.46 15.63
#